data_101d71d53258020fb8d286cdbdfd912c
#
_entry.id   101d71d53258020fb8d286cdbdfd912c
#
_cell.length_a   1.000
_cell.length_b   1.000
_cell.length_c   1.000
_cell.angle_alpha   90.00
_cell.angle_beta   90.00
_cell.angle_gamma   90.00
#
_symmetry.space_group_name_H-M   'P 1'
#
loop_
_entity.id
_entity.type
_entity.pdbx_description
1 polymer ?
#
loop_
_entity_poly.entity_id
_entity_poly.type
_entity_poly.pdbx_seq_one_letter_code
_entity_poly.pdbx_strand_id
1 'polypeptide(L)'
;MSRQPSRTPRRRRLSRTTRLVLGLGLAASLIAGTAASAGAVPSPPPNPSDADLAAAGVAVAAGVDQVGSLILRIATADQQLAELENQVAVKRENVNRALVDLQSARDAADAAAHAVALSQQALKDAGTRIRQAQQDFDAFARDSYVQGTNVASLASFIGSTGPDDLLDRAQIMRLLSAGRTVVLDALERARTEQANRDSRARASKQEADAAAAAAEERRAAAEAAIAEARTALAAQTAEKQRIEQDRAQAQAELDRARGTVTGLEGQRAQYAEWDRQRQAEEAAAAAA
;
A
#
# COMPACT_ATOMS: atom_id res chain seq x y z
N MET A 1 12.23 3.41 39.03
CA MET A 1 13.69 3.49 38.98
C MET A 1 14.19 2.27 38.24
N SER A 2 14.47 2.40 36.92
CA SER A 2 15.34 1.49 36.18
C SER A 2 15.69 2.17 34.86
N ARG A 3 16.99 2.40 34.69
CA ARG A 3 17.63 3.18 33.61
C ARG A 3 17.66 2.38 32.33
N GLN A 4 17.19 2.98 31.22
CA GLN A 4 17.48 2.53 29.84
C GLN A 4 18.92 2.93 29.46
N PRO A 5 19.69 2.08 28.81
CA PRO A 5 20.90 2.50 28.12
C PRO A 5 20.58 2.94 26.69
N SER A 6 20.96 4.17 26.40
CA SER A 6 21.00 4.80 25.09
C SER A 6 21.94 4.02 24.13
N ARG A 7 21.40 3.51 23.01
CA ARG A 7 22.20 2.99 21.89
C ARG A 7 22.36 4.09 20.85
N THR A 8 23.55 4.66 20.77
CA THR A 8 24.02 5.54 19.72
C THR A 8 24.10 4.80 18.38
N PRO A 9 23.67 5.39 17.24
CA PRO A 9 23.90 4.82 15.92
C PRO A 9 25.35 5.04 15.48
N ARG A 10 26.07 3.95 15.30
CA ARG A 10 27.41 3.88 14.73
C ARG A 10 27.35 4.39 13.28
N ARG A 11 27.80 5.62 13.03
CA ARG A 11 28.05 6.15 11.69
C ARG A 11 29.15 5.30 11.04
N ARG A 12 28.78 4.46 10.08
CA ARG A 12 29.73 3.84 9.14
C ARG A 12 30.27 4.95 8.26
N ARG A 13 31.53 5.33 8.51
CA ARG A 13 32.34 6.12 7.59
C ARG A 13 32.57 5.26 6.35
N LEU A 14 31.97 5.62 5.21
CA LEU A 14 32.40 5.10 3.92
C LEU A 14 33.81 5.61 3.66
N SER A 15 34.74 4.68 3.55
CA SER A 15 36.10 4.88 3.14
C SER A 15 36.13 5.48 1.72
N ARG A 16 36.73 6.64 1.61
CA ARG A 16 37.14 7.21 0.36
C ARG A 16 38.28 6.35 -0.21
N THR A 17 37.95 5.36 -1.02
CA THR A 17 38.96 4.65 -1.81
C THR A 17 39.30 5.45 -3.05
N THR A 18 40.45 6.08 -2.99
CA THR A 18 41.54 6.05 -3.94
C THR A 18 41.16 6.30 -5.40
N ARG A 19 41.15 7.56 -5.80
CA ARG A 19 41.37 7.94 -7.17
C ARG A 19 42.87 7.66 -7.49
N LEU A 20 43.10 6.55 -8.15
CA LEU A 20 44.42 6.22 -8.72
C LEU A 20 44.56 7.04 -10.00
N VAL A 21 45.14 8.22 -9.86
CA VAL A 21 45.65 8.99 -11.01
C VAL A 21 46.89 8.27 -11.49
N LEU A 22 46.77 7.57 -12.61
CA LEU A 22 47.92 7.07 -13.35
C LEU A 22 48.57 8.29 -14.01
N GLY A 23 49.48 8.95 -13.28
CA GLY A 23 50.41 9.91 -13.84
C GLY A 23 51.40 9.17 -14.71
N LEU A 24 51.26 9.31 -16.04
CA LEU A 24 52.29 8.91 -17.00
C LEU A 24 53.49 9.82 -16.78
N GLY A 25 54.49 9.33 -16.06
CA GLY A 25 55.74 10.01 -15.84
C GLY A 25 56.50 10.16 -17.15
N LEU A 26 56.60 11.38 -17.65
CA LEU A 26 57.51 11.77 -18.71
C LEU A 26 58.94 11.79 -18.10
N ALA A 27 59.66 10.69 -18.22
CA ALA A 27 61.08 10.66 -17.90
C ALA A 27 61.87 11.42 -19.02
N ALA A 28 62.14 12.69 -18.79
CA ALA A 28 63.08 13.45 -19.59
C ALA A 28 64.46 12.97 -19.25
N SER A 29 65.02 12.07 -20.05
CA SER A 29 66.48 11.74 -20.04
C SER A 29 67.16 12.75 -20.85
N LEU A 30 67.81 13.76 -20.21
CA LEU A 30 68.85 14.64 -20.79
C LEU A 30 70.12 13.83 -20.89
N ILE A 31 70.41 13.30 -22.08
CA ILE A 31 71.72 12.85 -22.43
C ILE A 31 72.35 13.93 -23.39
N ALA A 32 73.21 14.77 -22.84
CA ALA A 32 74.06 15.62 -23.63
C ALA A 32 75.12 14.72 -24.27
N GLY A 33 74.95 14.43 -25.54
CA GLY A 33 75.96 13.77 -26.38
C GLY A 33 76.09 14.54 -27.71
N THR A 34 77.06 15.43 -27.84
CA THR A 34 77.42 16.06 -29.11
C THR A 34 78.03 15.03 -30.05
N ALA A 35 77.17 14.44 -30.89
CA ALA A 35 77.54 13.82 -32.12
C ALA A 35 76.70 14.47 -33.21
N ALA A 36 77.35 15.21 -34.11
CA ALA A 36 76.75 15.66 -35.36
C ALA A 36 76.38 14.41 -36.18
N SER A 37 75.24 13.85 -35.91
CA SER A 37 74.60 12.84 -36.76
C SER A 37 73.65 13.58 -37.68
N ALA A 38 73.84 13.40 -38.98
CA ALA A 38 72.93 13.78 -40.03
C ALA A 38 71.49 13.45 -39.52
N GLY A 39 70.67 14.48 -39.35
CA GLY A 39 69.34 14.35 -38.78
C GLY A 39 68.51 13.38 -39.58
N ALA A 40 68.31 12.18 -39.05
CA ALA A 40 67.28 11.31 -39.56
C ALA A 40 65.95 11.91 -39.14
N VAL A 41 65.29 12.50 -40.09
CA VAL A 41 63.87 12.97 -39.88
C VAL A 41 63.08 11.85 -39.25
N PRO A 42 62.36 12.06 -38.14
CA PRO A 42 61.48 11.03 -37.53
C PRO A 42 60.51 10.47 -38.57
N SER A 43 60.15 9.20 -38.42
CA SER A 43 59.21 8.59 -39.34
C SER A 43 57.91 9.41 -39.37
N PRO A 44 57.28 9.56 -40.53
CA PRO A 44 56.07 10.40 -40.65
C PRO A 44 54.98 9.91 -39.75
N PRO A 45 54.28 10.81 -39.02
CA PRO A 45 53.07 10.44 -38.29
C PRO A 45 51.97 10.05 -39.27
N PRO A 46 50.92 9.33 -38.83
CA PRO A 46 49.78 9.00 -39.68
C PRO A 46 49.17 10.26 -40.30
N ASN A 47 48.96 10.21 -41.63
CA ASN A 47 48.33 11.29 -42.38
C ASN A 47 46.96 10.78 -42.88
N PRO A 48 45.82 11.03 -42.16
CA PRO A 48 44.52 10.70 -42.66
C PRO A 48 44.26 11.40 -43.99
N SER A 49 43.80 10.64 -44.97
CA SER A 49 43.41 11.19 -46.27
C SER A 49 42.12 12.03 -46.15
N ASP A 50 41.85 12.85 -47.17
CA ASP A 50 40.58 13.56 -47.27
C ASP A 50 39.40 12.58 -47.33
N ALA A 51 39.62 11.39 -47.89
CA ALA A 51 38.64 10.32 -47.91
C ALA A 51 38.33 9.76 -46.49
N ASP A 52 39.37 9.62 -45.64
CA ASP A 52 39.20 9.16 -44.26
C ASP A 52 38.44 10.18 -43.42
N LEU A 53 38.76 11.48 -43.60
CA LEU A 53 38.03 12.56 -42.93
C LEU A 53 36.60 12.68 -43.43
N ALA A 54 36.36 12.53 -44.74
CA ALA A 54 35.02 12.51 -45.31
C ALA A 54 34.20 11.31 -44.79
N ALA A 55 34.83 10.11 -44.72
CA ALA A 55 34.17 8.91 -44.17
C ALA A 55 33.84 9.08 -42.68
N ALA A 56 34.74 9.68 -41.89
CA ALA A 56 34.48 10.00 -40.51
C ALA A 56 33.35 11.06 -40.35
N GLY A 57 33.31 12.06 -41.25
CA GLY A 57 32.24 13.04 -41.31
C GLY A 57 30.89 12.41 -41.61
N VAL A 58 30.84 11.47 -42.56
CA VAL A 58 29.63 10.67 -42.83
C VAL A 58 29.22 9.83 -41.62
N ALA A 59 30.18 9.22 -40.93
CA ALA A 59 29.89 8.44 -39.72
C ALA A 59 29.34 9.32 -38.58
N VAL A 60 29.86 10.56 -38.45
CA VAL A 60 29.30 11.55 -37.51
C VAL A 60 27.88 11.95 -37.90
N ALA A 61 27.62 12.22 -39.18
CA ALA A 61 26.28 12.56 -39.66
C ALA A 61 25.30 11.42 -39.38
N ALA A 62 25.67 10.17 -39.68
CA ALA A 62 24.87 8.99 -39.37
C ALA A 62 24.64 8.84 -37.85
N GLY A 63 25.65 9.10 -37.04
CA GLY A 63 25.54 9.13 -35.57
C GLY A 63 24.60 10.22 -35.08
N VAL A 64 24.65 11.41 -35.69
CA VAL A 64 23.70 12.50 -35.36
C VAL A 64 22.24 12.12 -35.71
N ASP A 65 22.02 11.52 -36.88
CA ASP A 65 20.70 11.03 -37.29
C ASP A 65 20.20 9.93 -36.35
N GLN A 66 21.07 9.02 -35.93
CA GLN A 66 20.76 7.98 -34.95
C GLN A 66 20.41 8.59 -33.59
N VAL A 67 21.18 9.57 -33.11
CA VAL A 67 20.88 10.32 -31.89
C VAL A 67 19.56 11.08 -32.03
N GLY A 68 19.28 11.68 -33.18
CA GLY A 68 18.00 12.34 -33.49
C GLY A 68 16.82 11.38 -33.35
N SER A 69 16.94 10.17 -33.91
CA SER A 69 15.92 9.13 -33.78
C SER A 69 15.72 8.65 -32.33
N LEU A 70 16.82 8.54 -31.57
CA LEU A 70 16.77 8.19 -30.14
C LEU A 70 16.11 9.30 -29.31
N ILE A 71 16.37 10.56 -29.61
CA ILE A 71 15.72 11.71 -28.94
C ILE A 71 14.20 11.68 -29.15
N LEU A 72 13.73 11.38 -30.39
CA LEU A 72 12.30 11.24 -30.66
C LEU A 72 11.69 10.06 -29.90
N ARG A 73 12.38 8.93 -29.84
CA ARG A 73 11.94 7.76 -29.06
C ARG A 73 11.89 8.09 -27.55
N ILE A 74 12.86 8.80 -27.05
CA ILE A 74 12.88 9.25 -25.63
C ILE A 74 11.72 10.20 -25.37
N ALA A 75 11.44 11.15 -26.25
CA ALA A 75 10.29 12.05 -26.10
C ALA A 75 8.95 11.30 -26.05
N THR A 76 8.78 10.27 -26.89
CA THR A 76 7.59 9.38 -26.85
C THR A 76 7.54 8.58 -25.55
N ALA A 77 8.68 8.05 -25.11
CA ALA A 77 8.75 7.29 -23.86
C ALA A 77 8.53 8.18 -22.62
N ASP A 78 8.95 9.44 -22.63
CA ASP A 78 8.67 10.42 -21.57
C ASP A 78 7.14 10.70 -21.47
N GLN A 79 6.42 10.74 -22.61
CA GLN A 79 4.95 10.84 -22.59
C GLN A 79 4.30 9.58 -22.01
N GLN A 80 4.78 8.39 -22.37
CA GLN A 80 4.33 7.12 -21.79
C GLN A 80 4.62 7.06 -20.30
N LEU A 81 5.77 7.56 -19.85
CA LEU A 81 6.12 7.63 -18.44
C LEU A 81 5.16 8.53 -17.66
N ALA A 82 4.80 9.69 -18.21
CA ALA A 82 3.81 10.59 -17.59
C ALA A 82 2.44 9.92 -17.44
N GLU A 83 2.02 9.13 -18.44
CA GLU A 83 0.78 8.35 -18.37
C GLU A 83 0.87 7.25 -17.29
N LEU A 84 1.99 6.54 -17.21
CA LEU A 84 2.21 5.54 -16.15
C LEU A 84 2.24 6.18 -14.75
N GLU A 85 2.78 7.38 -14.60
CA GLU A 85 2.75 8.14 -13.34
C GLU A 85 1.32 8.46 -12.92
N ASN A 86 0.47 8.90 -13.86
CA ASN A 86 -0.94 9.13 -13.61
C ASN A 86 -1.66 7.85 -13.20
N GLN A 87 -1.39 6.73 -13.90
CA GLN A 87 -1.95 5.43 -13.56
C GLN A 87 -1.54 4.97 -12.16
N VAL A 88 -0.28 5.14 -11.78
CA VAL A 88 0.20 4.83 -10.42
C VAL A 88 -0.50 5.71 -9.39
N ALA A 89 -0.70 7.00 -9.67
CA ALA A 89 -1.43 7.90 -8.77
C ALA A 89 -2.88 7.44 -8.57
N VAL A 90 -3.59 7.08 -9.64
CA VAL A 90 -4.96 6.53 -9.59
C VAL A 90 -5.00 5.21 -8.80
N LYS A 91 -4.03 4.31 -9.03
CA LYS A 91 -3.97 3.04 -8.29
C LYS A 91 -3.71 3.25 -6.80
N ARG A 92 -2.88 4.22 -6.42
CA ARG A 92 -2.65 4.60 -5.01
C ARG A 92 -3.93 5.13 -4.36
N GLU A 93 -4.70 5.95 -5.08
CA GLU A 93 -5.97 6.46 -4.58
C GLU A 93 -6.99 5.33 -4.40
N ASN A 94 -7.04 4.37 -5.33
CA ASN A 94 -7.88 3.17 -5.20
C ASN A 94 -7.49 2.32 -3.98
N VAL A 95 -6.19 2.18 -3.68
CA VAL A 95 -5.72 1.52 -2.45
C VAL A 95 -6.21 2.25 -1.21
N ASN A 96 -6.04 3.59 -1.16
CA ASN A 96 -6.49 4.38 -0.02
C ASN A 96 -8.00 4.22 0.22
N ARG A 97 -8.80 4.29 -0.84
CA ARG A 97 -10.25 4.08 -0.77
C ARG A 97 -10.58 2.67 -0.27
N ALA A 98 -9.97 1.65 -0.84
CA ALA A 98 -10.20 0.26 -0.44
C ALA A 98 -9.81 -0.01 1.03
N LEU A 99 -8.76 0.65 1.54
CA LEU A 99 -8.38 0.55 2.95
C LEU A 99 -9.36 1.25 3.89
N VAL A 100 -9.91 2.41 3.49
CA VAL A 100 -10.97 3.10 4.23
C VAL A 100 -12.25 2.26 4.25
N ASP A 101 -12.65 1.69 3.12
CA ASP A 101 -13.80 0.80 3.01
C ASP A 101 -13.63 -0.44 3.89
N LEU A 102 -12.45 -1.04 3.91
CA LEU A 102 -12.11 -2.17 4.77
C LEU A 102 -12.22 -1.79 6.25
N GLN A 103 -11.67 -0.64 6.65
CA GLN A 103 -11.76 -0.20 8.04
C GLN A 103 -13.22 0.01 8.45
N SER A 104 -14.00 0.69 7.62
CA SER A 104 -15.44 0.89 7.86
C SER A 104 -16.22 -0.43 7.98
N ALA A 105 -15.90 -1.42 7.14
CA ALA A 105 -16.53 -2.73 7.21
C ALA A 105 -16.15 -3.50 8.48
N ARG A 106 -14.89 -3.38 8.94
CA ARG A 106 -14.46 -3.96 10.22
C ARG A 106 -15.17 -3.33 11.40
N ASP A 107 -15.26 -2.00 11.44
CA ASP A 107 -15.96 -1.29 12.50
C ASP A 107 -17.44 -1.70 12.54
N ALA A 108 -18.08 -1.89 11.38
CA ALA A 108 -19.43 -2.39 11.29
C ALA A 108 -19.57 -3.84 11.80
N ALA A 109 -18.63 -4.71 11.47
CA ALA A 109 -18.60 -6.10 11.95
C ALA A 109 -18.43 -6.16 13.48
N ASP A 110 -17.53 -5.35 14.04
CA ASP A 110 -17.32 -5.25 15.48
C ASP A 110 -18.56 -4.72 16.20
N ALA A 111 -19.22 -3.68 15.67
CA ALA A 111 -20.46 -3.15 16.21
C ALA A 111 -21.59 -4.20 16.18
N ALA A 112 -21.70 -4.95 15.09
CA ALA A 112 -22.69 -6.04 14.97
C ALA A 112 -22.40 -7.19 15.94
N ALA A 113 -21.13 -7.55 16.15
CA ALA A 113 -20.72 -8.55 17.14
C ALA A 113 -21.10 -8.11 18.57
N HIS A 114 -20.90 -6.83 18.91
CA HIS A 114 -21.36 -6.27 20.19
C HIS A 114 -22.88 -6.31 20.33
N ALA A 115 -23.63 -6.03 19.26
CA ALA A 115 -25.10 -6.12 19.27
C ALA A 115 -25.57 -7.55 19.52
N VAL A 116 -24.87 -8.57 18.99
CA VAL A 116 -25.14 -9.98 19.30
C VAL A 116 -24.97 -10.25 20.79
N ALA A 117 -23.86 -9.82 21.39
CA ALA A 117 -23.61 -10.03 22.81
C ALA A 117 -24.69 -9.40 23.70
N LEU A 118 -25.09 -8.16 23.41
CA LEU A 118 -26.16 -7.46 24.12
C LEU A 118 -27.52 -8.17 23.94
N SER A 119 -27.84 -8.63 22.73
CA SER A 119 -29.07 -9.34 22.44
C SER A 119 -29.12 -10.68 23.15
N GLN A 120 -28.03 -11.42 23.22
CA GLN A 120 -27.92 -12.67 23.95
C GLN A 120 -28.09 -12.46 25.46
N GLN A 121 -27.49 -11.39 26.02
CA GLN A 121 -27.68 -11.06 27.43
C GLN A 121 -29.15 -10.71 27.72
N ALA A 122 -29.80 -9.89 26.87
CA ALA A 122 -31.19 -9.52 27.01
C ALA A 122 -32.14 -10.74 26.91
N LEU A 123 -31.82 -11.72 26.04
CA LEU A 123 -32.55 -12.98 25.96
C LEU A 123 -32.41 -13.82 27.23
N LYS A 124 -31.21 -13.90 27.78
CA LYS A 124 -30.93 -14.59 29.05
C LYS A 124 -31.71 -13.98 30.22
N ASP A 125 -31.73 -12.65 30.27
CA ASP A 125 -32.48 -11.91 31.31
C ASP A 125 -34.00 -12.14 31.15
N ALA A 126 -34.52 -12.13 29.93
CA ALA A 126 -35.93 -12.47 29.65
C ALA A 126 -36.24 -13.91 30.06
N GLY A 127 -35.33 -14.86 29.79
CA GLY A 127 -35.45 -16.25 30.26
C GLY A 127 -35.48 -16.37 31.79
N THR A 128 -34.82 -15.49 32.51
CA THR A 128 -34.89 -15.45 33.97
C THR A 128 -36.23 -14.89 34.45
N ARG A 129 -36.76 -13.85 33.83
CA ARG A 129 -38.05 -13.24 34.16
C ARG A 129 -39.21 -14.23 33.91
N ILE A 130 -39.17 -15.00 32.82
CA ILE A 130 -40.22 -15.99 32.58
C ILE A 130 -40.19 -17.10 33.63
N ARG A 131 -39.02 -17.58 34.05
CA ARG A 131 -38.93 -18.55 35.14
C ARG A 131 -39.49 -18.00 36.44
N GLN A 132 -39.20 -16.75 36.77
CA GLN A 132 -39.74 -16.09 37.95
C GLN A 132 -41.29 -16.00 37.84
N ALA A 133 -41.81 -15.51 36.72
CA ALA A 133 -43.26 -15.43 36.51
C ALA A 133 -43.95 -16.80 36.56
N GLN A 134 -43.29 -17.88 36.13
CA GLN A 134 -43.79 -19.25 36.28
C GLN A 134 -43.81 -19.68 37.75
N GLN A 135 -42.76 -19.39 38.52
CA GLN A 135 -42.71 -19.68 39.96
C GLN A 135 -43.80 -18.93 40.72
N ASP A 136 -44.02 -17.65 40.40
CA ASP A 136 -45.07 -16.83 41.01
C ASP A 136 -46.46 -17.38 40.66
N PHE A 137 -46.67 -17.81 39.41
CA PHE A 137 -47.88 -18.48 38.99
C PHE A 137 -48.13 -19.81 39.72
N ASP A 138 -47.09 -20.65 39.85
CA ASP A 138 -47.16 -21.94 40.53
C ASP A 138 -47.42 -21.76 42.04
N ALA A 139 -46.82 -20.72 42.66
CA ALA A 139 -47.12 -20.37 44.04
C ALA A 139 -48.59 -19.93 44.21
N PHE A 140 -49.03 -19.02 43.34
CA PHE A 140 -50.41 -18.55 43.34
C PHE A 140 -51.38 -19.71 43.11
N ALA A 141 -51.12 -20.65 42.18
CA ALA A 141 -51.95 -21.80 41.91
C ALA A 141 -52.08 -22.75 43.13
N ARG A 142 -50.90 -22.99 43.80
CA ARG A 142 -50.91 -23.79 45.03
C ARG A 142 -51.72 -23.13 46.14
N ASP A 143 -51.45 -21.83 46.38
CA ASP A 143 -52.17 -21.08 47.42
C ASP A 143 -53.72 -21.02 47.14
N SER A 144 -54.06 -20.82 45.87
CA SER A 144 -55.45 -20.86 45.43
C SER A 144 -56.10 -22.23 45.62
N TYR A 145 -55.35 -23.33 45.39
CA TYR A 145 -55.86 -24.68 45.61
C TYR A 145 -56.04 -24.98 47.11
N VAL A 146 -55.08 -24.62 47.93
CA VAL A 146 -55.09 -24.81 49.36
C VAL A 146 -56.19 -23.98 50.04
N GLN A 147 -56.37 -22.72 49.62
CA GLN A 147 -57.32 -21.78 50.18
C GLN A 147 -58.69 -21.93 49.49
N GLY A 148 -58.77 -22.31 48.23
CA GLY A 148 -59.94 -22.33 47.40
C GLY A 148 -60.95 -23.40 47.76
N THR A 149 -60.54 -24.44 48.45
CA THR A 149 -61.49 -25.46 49.01
C THR A 149 -62.34 -24.89 50.14
N ASN A 150 -61.93 -23.77 50.74
CA ASN A 150 -62.73 -23.16 51.85
C ASN A 150 -63.43 -21.85 51.48
N VAL A 151 -63.02 -21.13 50.44
CA VAL A 151 -63.57 -19.77 50.17
C VAL A 151 -64.42 -19.69 48.90
N ALA A 152 -64.24 -20.61 47.95
CA ALA A 152 -64.85 -20.50 46.61
C ALA A 152 -66.18 -21.36 46.47
N SER A 153 -66.62 -21.99 47.48
CA SER A 153 -67.90 -22.70 47.34
C SER A 153 -69.08 -21.72 47.42
N LEU A 154 -69.98 -21.86 46.47
CA LEU A 154 -71.30 -21.19 46.53
C LEU A 154 -71.93 -21.34 47.91
N ALA A 155 -71.58 -22.41 48.61
CA ALA A 155 -71.98 -22.70 49.98
C ALA A 155 -71.50 -21.67 51.01
N SER A 156 -70.36 -21.02 50.80
CA SER A 156 -69.86 -19.94 51.69
C SER A 156 -70.64 -18.63 51.52
N PHE A 157 -71.34 -18.44 50.39
CA PHE A 157 -72.29 -17.33 50.21
C PHE A 157 -73.70 -17.61 50.86
N ILE A 158 -74.08 -18.86 50.92
CA ILE A 158 -75.36 -19.28 51.50
C ILE A 158 -75.39 -19.21 53.05
N GLY A 159 -74.21 -19.20 53.68
CA GLY A 159 -74.02 -19.09 55.11
C GLY A 159 -73.76 -17.67 55.62
N SER A 160 -73.99 -16.61 54.86
CA SER A 160 -73.82 -15.23 55.31
C SER A 160 -74.89 -14.80 56.27
N THR A 161 -74.49 -14.19 57.39
CA THR A 161 -75.38 -13.80 58.48
C THR A 161 -75.90 -12.36 58.39
N GLY A 162 -75.51 -11.59 57.31
CA GLY A 162 -75.99 -10.24 57.08
C GLY A 162 -75.43 -9.58 55.81
N PRO A 163 -75.92 -8.37 55.41
CA PRO A 163 -75.48 -7.67 54.19
C PRO A 163 -73.96 -7.27 54.23
N ASP A 164 -73.42 -6.97 55.41
CA ASP A 164 -72.05 -6.60 55.59
C ASP A 164 -71.09 -7.79 55.31
N ASP A 165 -71.44 -8.99 55.79
CA ASP A 165 -70.67 -10.22 55.53
C ASP A 165 -70.68 -10.59 54.04
N LEU A 166 -71.76 -10.30 53.32
CA LEU A 166 -71.81 -10.45 51.87
C LEU A 166 -70.90 -9.49 51.12
N LEU A 167 -70.82 -8.24 51.58
CA LEU A 167 -69.94 -7.23 51.00
C LEU A 167 -68.47 -7.57 51.24
N ASP A 168 -68.10 -8.00 52.45
CA ASP A 168 -66.72 -8.41 52.77
C ASP A 168 -66.32 -9.63 51.95
N ARG A 169 -67.16 -10.62 51.80
CA ARG A 169 -66.90 -11.80 50.94
C ARG A 169 -66.74 -11.41 49.45
N ALA A 170 -67.60 -10.51 48.95
CA ALA A 170 -67.51 -10.00 47.59
C ALA A 170 -66.20 -9.20 47.38
N GLN A 171 -65.74 -8.45 48.37
CA GLN A 171 -64.51 -7.74 48.32
C GLN A 171 -63.26 -8.68 48.30
N ILE A 172 -63.27 -9.73 49.12
CA ILE A 172 -62.27 -10.79 49.12
C ILE A 172 -62.18 -11.48 47.75
N MET A 173 -63.35 -11.83 47.16
CA MET A 173 -63.41 -12.44 45.84
C MET A 173 -62.92 -11.53 44.74
N ARG A 174 -63.16 -10.20 44.83
CA ARG A 174 -62.57 -9.22 43.91
C ARG A 174 -61.02 -9.18 44.01
N LEU A 175 -60.46 -9.15 45.25
CA LEU A 175 -59.06 -9.17 45.50
C LEU A 175 -58.37 -10.43 44.96
N LEU A 176 -58.99 -11.61 45.19
CA LEU A 176 -58.49 -12.88 44.63
C LEU A 176 -58.53 -12.92 43.10
N SER A 177 -59.66 -12.43 42.52
CA SER A 177 -59.77 -12.33 41.06
C SER A 177 -58.75 -11.36 40.46
N ALA A 178 -58.55 -10.19 41.07
CA ALA A 178 -57.53 -9.22 40.67
C ALA A 178 -56.12 -9.80 40.77
N GLY A 179 -55.80 -10.49 41.88
CA GLY A 179 -54.49 -11.17 42.03
C GLY A 179 -54.26 -12.22 40.95
N ARG A 180 -55.27 -13.03 40.58
CA ARG A 180 -55.18 -14.02 39.49
C ARG A 180 -54.85 -13.34 38.14
N THR A 181 -55.56 -12.25 37.80
CA THR A 181 -55.40 -11.52 36.57
C THR A 181 -53.95 -10.94 36.50
N VAL A 182 -53.46 -10.34 37.57
CA VAL A 182 -52.10 -9.77 37.64
C VAL A 182 -51.03 -10.82 37.37
N VAL A 183 -51.12 -12.01 37.96
CA VAL A 183 -50.12 -13.09 37.78
C VAL A 183 -50.18 -13.68 36.36
N LEU A 184 -51.39 -13.90 35.81
CA LEU A 184 -51.56 -14.38 34.43
C LEU A 184 -51.00 -13.37 33.43
N ASP A 185 -51.34 -12.10 33.57
CA ASP A 185 -50.85 -11.02 32.72
C ASP A 185 -49.33 -10.88 32.82
N ALA A 186 -48.75 -11.06 34.00
CA ALA A 186 -47.30 -11.05 34.19
C ALA A 186 -46.62 -12.19 33.44
N LEU A 187 -47.19 -13.40 33.51
CA LEU A 187 -46.67 -14.57 32.78
C LEU A 187 -46.77 -14.39 31.26
N GLU A 188 -47.92 -13.87 30.78
CA GLU A 188 -48.12 -13.62 29.34
C GLU A 188 -47.16 -12.56 28.82
N ARG A 189 -46.98 -11.44 29.54
CA ARG A 189 -45.99 -10.41 29.22
C ARG A 189 -44.55 -10.98 29.19
N ALA A 190 -44.17 -11.78 30.17
CA ALA A 190 -42.87 -12.41 30.23
C ALA A 190 -42.63 -13.35 29.04
N ARG A 191 -43.61 -14.13 28.62
CA ARG A 191 -43.54 -15.00 27.43
C ARG A 191 -43.39 -14.20 26.15
N THR A 192 -44.19 -13.13 25.98
CA THR A 192 -44.11 -12.24 24.81
C THR A 192 -42.75 -11.53 24.76
N GLU A 193 -42.25 -11.04 25.90
CA GLU A 193 -40.93 -10.43 25.97
C GLU A 193 -39.84 -11.44 25.58
N GLN A 194 -39.87 -12.66 26.08
CA GLN A 194 -38.90 -13.70 25.72
C GLN A 194 -38.92 -14.00 24.22
N ALA A 195 -40.09 -14.17 23.61
CA ALA A 195 -40.22 -14.41 22.18
C ALA A 195 -39.67 -13.26 21.34
N ASN A 196 -39.93 -12.01 21.74
CA ASN A 196 -39.41 -10.82 21.10
C ASN A 196 -37.86 -10.72 21.23
N ARG A 197 -37.32 -11.07 22.40
CA ARG A 197 -35.85 -11.09 22.63
C ARG A 197 -35.18 -12.19 21.82
N ASP A 198 -35.76 -13.38 21.71
CA ASP A 198 -35.25 -14.46 20.87
C ASP A 198 -35.23 -14.06 19.39
N SER A 199 -36.30 -13.45 18.89
CA SER A 199 -36.36 -12.95 17.52
C SER A 199 -35.27 -11.90 17.24
N ARG A 200 -35.09 -10.94 18.16
CA ARG A 200 -34.01 -9.92 18.04
C ARG A 200 -32.62 -10.54 18.09
N ALA A 201 -32.39 -11.52 18.95
CA ALA A 201 -31.07 -12.20 19.02
C ALA A 201 -30.74 -12.93 17.72
N ARG A 202 -31.73 -13.56 17.07
CA ARG A 202 -31.56 -14.16 15.74
C ARG A 202 -31.25 -13.12 14.67
N ALA A 203 -31.99 -12.00 14.64
CA ALA A 203 -31.75 -10.91 13.70
C ALA A 203 -30.33 -10.31 13.87
N SER A 204 -29.94 -10.00 15.10
CA SER A 204 -28.60 -9.48 15.39
C SER A 204 -27.50 -10.46 14.95
N LYS A 205 -27.72 -11.77 15.11
CA LYS A 205 -26.77 -12.76 14.60
C LYS A 205 -26.65 -12.75 13.07
N GLN A 206 -27.77 -12.67 12.36
CA GLN A 206 -27.77 -12.59 10.90
C GLN A 206 -27.08 -11.33 10.41
N GLU A 207 -27.31 -10.19 11.05
CA GLU A 207 -26.61 -8.93 10.75
C GLU A 207 -25.09 -9.05 10.98
N ALA A 208 -24.67 -9.69 12.07
CA ALA A 208 -23.26 -9.89 12.37
C ALA A 208 -22.59 -10.83 11.34
N ASP A 209 -23.25 -11.93 10.97
CA ASP A 209 -22.74 -12.85 9.95
C ASP A 209 -22.61 -12.14 8.58
N ALA A 210 -23.57 -11.29 8.21
CA ALA A 210 -23.52 -10.49 6.98
C ALA A 210 -22.41 -9.41 7.02
N ALA A 211 -22.25 -8.72 8.15
CA ALA A 211 -21.21 -7.72 8.33
C ALA A 211 -19.79 -8.34 8.30
N ALA A 212 -19.63 -9.52 8.90
CA ALA A 212 -18.37 -10.27 8.85
C ALA A 212 -18.02 -10.70 7.40
N ALA A 213 -19.00 -11.19 6.64
CA ALA A 213 -18.81 -11.54 5.23
C ALA A 213 -18.44 -10.31 4.39
N ALA A 214 -19.07 -9.16 4.61
CA ALA A 214 -18.74 -7.91 3.95
C ALA A 214 -17.31 -7.43 4.28
N ALA A 215 -16.86 -7.59 5.52
CA ALA A 215 -15.49 -7.24 5.91
C ALA A 215 -14.45 -8.11 5.20
N GLU A 216 -14.68 -9.41 5.01
CA GLU A 216 -13.79 -10.29 4.24
C GLU A 216 -13.79 -9.94 2.75
N GLU A 217 -14.92 -9.58 2.16
CA GLU A 217 -15.00 -9.09 0.78
C GLU A 217 -14.18 -7.81 0.60
N ARG A 218 -14.30 -6.84 1.50
CA ARG A 218 -13.53 -5.59 1.47
C ARG A 218 -12.04 -5.84 1.68
N ARG A 219 -11.68 -6.81 2.50
CA ARG A 219 -10.29 -7.24 2.65
C ARG A 219 -9.71 -7.77 1.34
N ALA A 220 -10.41 -8.68 0.68
CA ALA A 220 -9.97 -9.21 -0.62
C ALA A 220 -9.83 -8.08 -1.67
N ALA A 221 -10.77 -7.13 -1.71
CA ALA A 221 -10.71 -5.97 -2.59
C ALA A 221 -9.49 -5.07 -2.30
N ALA A 222 -9.15 -4.84 -1.03
CA ALA A 222 -7.99 -4.06 -0.64
C ALA A 222 -6.68 -4.77 -1.04
N GLU A 223 -6.57 -6.07 -0.83
CA GLU A 223 -5.42 -6.88 -1.24
C GLU A 223 -5.23 -6.86 -2.76
N ALA A 224 -6.32 -6.95 -3.54
CA ALA A 224 -6.29 -6.83 -5.00
C ALA A 224 -5.83 -5.43 -5.45
N ALA A 225 -6.36 -4.37 -4.87
CA ALA A 225 -5.96 -2.99 -5.18
C ALA A 225 -4.46 -2.75 -4.89
N ILE A 226 -3.93 -3.30 -3.78
CA ILE A 226 -2.50 -3.23 -3.46
C ILE A 226 -1.66 -3.98 -4.49
N ALA A 227 -2.08 -5.16 -4.93
CA ALA A 227 -1.38 -5.94 -5.95
C ALA A 227 -1.33 -5.19 -7.29
N GLU A 228 -2.43 -4.59 -7.73
CA GLU A 228 -2.49 -3.76 -8.93
C GLU A 228 -1.59 -2.53 -8.84
N ALA A 229 -1.58 -1.83 -7.72
CA ALA A 229 -0.72 -0.67 -7.50
C ALA A 229 0.77 -1.04 -7.54
N ARG A 230 1.16 -2.19 -7.00
CA ARG A 230 2.53 -2.72 -7.08
C ARG A 230 2.93 -3.04 -8.51
N THR A 231 2.05 -3.65 -9.29
CA THR A 231 2.29 -3.97 -10.70
C THR A 231 2.49 -2.69 -11.52
N ALA A 232 1.64 -1.68 -11.34
CA ALA A 232 1.75 -0.39 -12.00
C ALA A 232 3.06 0.33 -11.65
N LEU A 233 3.47 0.31 -10.38
CA LEU A 233 4.73 0.90 -9.93
C LEU A 233 5.95 0.17 -10.51
N ALA A 234 5.90 -1.15 -10.62
CA ALA A 234 6.97 -1.94 -11.25
C ALA A 234 7.12 -1.60 -12.74
N ALA A 235 6.01 -1.47 -13.47
CA ALA A 235 6.01 -1.06 -14.87
C ALA A 235 6.60 0.35 -15.07
N GLN A 236 6.20 1.32 -14.24
CA GLN A 236 6.75 2.67 -14.23
C GLN A 236 8.27 2.66 -14.00
N THR A 237 8.74 1.88 -13.03
CA THR A 237 10.17 1.79 -12.69
C THR A 237 10.98 1.18 -13.83
N ALA A 238 10.47 0.12 -14.48
CA ALA A 238 11.12 -0.52 -15.61
C ALA A 238 11.22 0.44 -16.81
N GLU A 239 10.18 1.19 -17.11
CA GLU A 239 10.17 2.16 -18.21
C GLU A 239 11.16 3.30 -17.95
N LYS A 240 11.20 3.82 -16.73
CA LYS A 240 12.20 4.85 -16.34
C LYS A 240 13.62 4.35 -16.51
N GLN A 241 13.93 3.13 -16.10
CA GLN A 241 15.26 2.54 -16.28
C GLN A 241 15.60 2.38 -17.77
N ARG A 242 14.64 1.99 -18.61
CA ARG A 242 14.83 1.88 -20.05
C ARG A 242 15.19 3.24 -20.67
N ILE A 243 14.46 4.30 -20.33
CA ILE A 243 14.72 5.66 -20.80
C ILE A 243 16.11 6.13 -20.38
N GLU A 244 16.52 5.88 -19.15
CA GLU A 244 17.86 6.24 -18.65
C GLU A 244 18.99 5.49 -19.41
N GLN A 245 18.78 4.20 -19.73
CA GLN A 245 19.71 3.42 -20.53
C GLN A 245 19.81 3.94 -21.97
N ASP A 246 18.68 4.21 -22.62
CA ASP A 246 18.62 4.74 -23.98
C ASP A 246 19.34 6.12 -24.06
N ARG A 247 19.14 6.98 -23.07
CA ARG A 247 19.84 8.28 -22.96
C ARG A 247 21.36 8.10 -22.82
N ALA A 248 21.80 7.20 -21.95
CA ALA A 248 23.21 6.92 -21.74
C ALA A 248 23.87 6.34 -23.00
N GLN A 249 23.18 5.46 -23.71
CA GLN A 249 23.64 4.89 -24.97
C GLN A 249 23.78 5.98 -26.04
N ALA A 250 22.77 6.82 -26.23
CA ALA A 250 22.78 7.91 -27.20
C ALA A 250 23.96 8.86 -26.96
N GLN A 251 24.21 9.23 -25.72
CA GLN A 251 25.33 10.09 -25.34
C GLN A 251 26.67 9.43 -25.64
N ALA A 252 26.83 8.14 -25.30
CA ALA A 252 28.07 7.41 -25.55
C ALA A 252 28.39 7.27 -27.06
N GLU A 253 27.36 7.05 -27.90
CA GLU A 253 27.51 6.98 -29.36
C GLU A 253 27.94 8.33 -29.94
N LEU A 254 27.32 9.42 -29.49
CA LEU A 254 27.67 10.77 -29.92
C LEU A 254 29.11 11.14 -29.53
N ASP A 255 29.53 10.81 -28.31
CA ASP A 255 30.86 11.10 -27.82
C ASP A 255 31.94 10.29 -28.59
N ARG A 256 31.67 9.02 -28.93
CA ARG A 256 32.56 8.21 -29.76
C ARG A 256 32.71 8.82 -31.17
N ALA A 257 31.60 9.18 -31.80
CA ALA A 257 31.59 9.76 -33.13
C ALA A 257 32.41 11.06 -33.17
N ARG A 258 32.20 11.97 -32.23
CA ARG A 258 32.99 13.21 -32.08
C ARG A 258 34.45 12.93 -31.81
N GLY A 259 34.76 11.99 -30.93
CA GLY A 259 36.13 11.61 -30.58
C GLY A 259 36.92 11.10 -31.80
N THR A 260 36.25 10.35 -32.70
CA THR A 260 36.87 9.87 -33.95
C THR A 260 37.26 11.02 -34.87
N VAL A 261 36.40 12.00 -35.10
CA VAL A 261 36.72 13.18 -35.93
C VAL A 261 37.84 13.98 -35.35
N THR A 262 37.76 14.34 -34.05
CA THR A 262 38.82 15.10 -33.38
C THR A 262 40.16 14.37 -33.40
N GLY A 263 40.16 13.04 -33.30
CA GLY A 263 41.35 12.21 -33.42
C GLY A 263 42.03 12.30 -34.81
N LEU A 264 41.21 12.19 -35.87
CA LEU A 264 41.72 12.30 -37.27
C LEU A 264 42.23 13.71 -37.60
N GLU A 265 41.51 14.75 -37.16
CA GLU A 265 41.94 16.14 -37.32
C GLU A 265 43.27 16.39 -36.57
N GLY A 266 43.43 15.85 -35.36
CA GLY A 266 44.67 15.93 -34.60
C GLY A 266 45.83 15.23 -35.28
N GLN A 267 45.64 14.04 -35.86
CA GLN A 267 46.65 13.34 -36.65
C GLN A 267 47.06 14.13 -37.89
N ARG A 268 46.10 14.73 -38.59
CA ARG A 268 46.40 15.58 -39.74
C ARG A 268 47.20 16.83 -39.39
N ALA A 269 46.90 17.46 -38.27
CA ALA A 269 47.64 18.60 -37.76
C ALA A 269 49.12 18.22 -37.40
N GLN A 270 49.30 17.06 -36.79
CA GLN A 270 50.63 16.53 -36.48
C GLN A 270 51.45 16.24 -37.75
N TYR A 271 50.81 15.65 -38.76
CA TYR A 271 51.48 15.41 -40.06
C TYR A 271 51.87 16.72 -40.73
N ALA A 272 51.03 17.72 -40.77
CA ALA A 272 51.33 19.02 -41.33
C ALA A 272 52.52 19.75 -40.62
N GLU A 273 52.64 19.56 -39.31
CA GLU A 273 53.78 20.09 -38.55
C GLU A 273 55.09 19.35 -38.88
N TRP A 274 55.02 18.01 -38.93
CA TRP A 274 56.13 17.19 -39.33
C TRP A 274 56.64 17.54 -40.77
N ASP A 275 55.72 17.72 -41.73
CA ASP A 275 56.05 18.08 -43.11
C ASP A 275 56.67 19.45 -43.20
N ARG A 276 56.23 20.43 -42.41
CA ARG A 276 56.92 21.75 -42.33
C ARG A 276 58.30 21.66 -41.75
N GLN A 277 58.55 20.83 -40.75
CA GLN A 277 59.83 20.59 -40.17
C GLN A 277 60.81 19.94 -41.18
N ARG A 278 60.29 18.89 -41.87
CA ARG A 278 61.04 18.22 -42.94
C ARG A 278 61.45 19.20 -44.07
N GLN A 279 60.54 20.00 -44.57
CA GLN A 279 60.77 20.98 -45.60
C GLN A 279 61.87 22.04 -45.17
N ALA A 280 61.82 22.48 -43.92
CA ALA A 280 62.78 23.40 -43.35
C ALA A 280 64.20 22.78 -43.26
N GLU A 281 64.25 21.49 -42.85
CA GLU A 281 65.53 20.75 -42.83
C GLU A 281 66.10 20.51 -44.23
N GLU A 282 65.24 20.11 -45.20
CA GLU A 282 65.66 19.97 -46.61
C GLU A 282 66.14 21.30 -47.19
N ALA A 283 65.47 22.41 -46.91
CA ALA A 283 65.88 23.74 -47.33
C ALA A 283 67.22 24.17 -46.70
N ALA A 284 67.40 23.87 -45.39
CA ALA A 284 68.67 24.16 -44.71
C ALA A 284 69.87 23.32 -45.27
N ALA A 285 69.58 22.04 -45.57
CA ALA A 285 70.57 21.15 -46.20
C ALA A 285 70.93 21.57 -47.63
N ALA A 286 70.00 22.12 -48.40
CA ALA A 286 70.24 22.64 -49.74
C ALA A 286 71.02 23.99 -49.76
N ALA A 287 70.99 24.73 -48.65
CA ALA A 287 71.70 26.02 -48.49
C ALA A 287 73.14 25.90 -47.93
N ALA A 288 73.47 24.70 -47.42
CA ALA A 288 74.82 24.40 -46.87
C ALA A 288 75.77 23.78 -47.93
#